data_d283052c16b00e72a47f70dcd2c57f2f
#
_entry.id   d283052c16b00e72a47f70dcd2c57f2f
#
_cell.length_a   1.000
_cell.length_b   1.000
_cell.length_c   1.000
_cell.angle_alpha   90.00
_cell.angle_beta   90.00
_cell.angle_gamma   90.00
#
_symmetry.space_group_name_H-M   'P 1'
#
loop_
_entity.id
_entity.type
_entity.pdbx_description
1 polymer ?
#
loop_
_entity_poly.entity_id
_entity_poly.type
_entity_poly.pdbx_seq_one_letter_code
_entity_poly.pdbx_strand_id
1 'polypeptide(L)'
;PAHVAIGCANRKVSPIMAAVYASRGQSGLVYTSHEGMDELAPTGPVSVWEIRDGKVTESEFDPTVDLGLAKITVEQLKGGVPDVNANAFKDFLAGKDIPSRTTALLNAASAIVADGNLVGNGTLAERFAEAYKLAEETVDSGKAEALFDKWIETAKSKA
;
A
#
# COMPACT_ATOMS: atom_id res chain seq x y z
N PRO A 1 -7.90 -12.41 -8.51
CA PRO A 1 -8.29 -12.08 -7.13
C PRO A 1 -9.64 -11.39 -7.10
N ALA A 2 -10.40 -11.53 -5.99
CA ALA A 2 -11.67 -10.84 -5.80
C ALA A 2 -11.45 -9.34 -5.46
N HIS A 3 -10.35 -9.04 -4.76
CA HIS A 3 -9.99 -7.71 -4.32
C HIS A 3 -8.64 -7.28 -4.92
N VAL A 4 -8.50 -5.99 -5.22
CA VAL A 4 -7.30 -5.41 -5.82
C VAL A 4 -6.89 -4.13 -5.11
N ALA A 5 -5.58 -3.93 -4.91
CA ALA A 5 -4.98 -2.68 -4.51
C ALA A 5 -3.85 -2.39 -5.50
N ILE A 6 -4.03 -1.40 -6.35
CA ILE A 6 -3.16 -1.18 -7.51
C ILE A 6 -2.77 0.27 -7.62
N GLY A 7 -1.47 0.51 -7.58
CA GLY A 7 -0.91 1.80 -7.95
C GLY A 7 -0.78 1.97 -9.46
N CYS A 8 -0.88 3.21 -9.89
CA CYS A 8 -0.71 3.59 -11.29
C CYS A 8 -0.01 4.94 -11.36
N ALA A 9 1.13 5.01 -12.03
CA ALA A 9 1.90 6.26 -12.17
C ALA A 9 1.23 7.30 -13.10
N ASN A 10 0.13 6.97 -13.76
CA ASN A 10 -0.55 7.84 -14.70
C ASN A 10 -2.01 8.10 -14.30
N ARG A 11 -2.28 9.28 -13.74
CA ARG A 11 -3.62 9.69 -13.29
C ARG A 11 -4.71 9.62 -14.38
N LYS A 12 -4.34 9.78 -15.67
CA LYS A 12 -5.33 9.66 -16.77
C LYS A 12 -5.74 8.21 -17.04
N VAL A 13 -4.89 7.25 -16.69
CA VAL A 13 -5.14 5.82 -16.87
C VAL A 13 -5.87 5.21 -15.68
N SER A 14 -5.65 5.72 -14.48
CA SER A 14 -6.20 5.18 -13.23
C SER A 14 -7.73 5.00 -13.23
N PRO A 15 -8.57 5.97 -13.65
CA PRO A 15 -10.01 5.78 -13.70
C PRO A 15 -10.43 4.71 -14.72
N ILE A 16 -9.67 4.55 -15.82
CA ILE A 16 -9.92 3.50 -16.81
C ILE A 16 -9.63 2.14 -16.20
N MET A 17 -8.51 2.00 -15.47
CA MET A 17 -8.18 0.77 -14.76
C MET A 17 -9.27 0.43 -13.73
N ALA A 18 -9.71 1.39 -12.93
CA ALA A 18 -10.76 1.19 -11.96
C ALA A 18 -12.08 0.71 -12.62
N ALA A 19 -12.47 1.32 -13.74
CA ALA A 19 -13.65 0.91 -14.51
C ALA A 19 -13.53 -0.53 -15.05
N VAL A 20 -12.34 -0.94 -15.52
CA VAL A 20 -12.08 -2.31 -15.97
C VAL A 20 -12.21 -3.31 -14.84
N TYR A 21 -11.66 -3.03 -13.65
CA TYR A 21 -11.81 -3.92 -12.49
C TYR A 21 -13.28 -3.98 -12.02
N ALA A 22 -13.98 -2.85 -11.97
CA ALA A 22 -15.41 -2.82 -11.67
C ALA A 22 -16.23 -3.67 -12.64
N SER A 23 -15.97 -3.57 -13.94
CA SER A 23 -16.67 -4.35 -14.98
C SER A 23 -16.42 -5.87 -14.89
N ARG A 24 -15.33 -6.27 -14.23
CA ARG A 24 -15.00 -7.68 -13.93
C ARG A 24 -15.59 -8.18 -12.61
N GLY A 25 -16.38 -7.36 -11.92
CA GLY A 25 -16.96 -7.71 -10.62
C GLY A 25 -15.94 -7.73 -9.48
N GLN A 26 -14.78 -7.09 -9.65
CA GLN A 26 -13.77 -6.97 -8.60
C GLN A 26 -14.05 -5.74 -7.74
N SER A 27 -13.61 -5.78 -6.49
CA SER A 27 -13.62 -4.64 -5.56
C SER A 27 -12.20 -4.22 -5.21
N GLY A 28 -12.02 -3.03 -4.66
CA GLY A 28 -10.72 -2.58 -4.17
C GLY A 28 -10.38 -1.14 -4.48
N LEU A 29 -9.11 -0.86 -4.65
CA LEU A 29 -8.55 0.47 -4.84
C LEU A 29 -7.65 0.53 -6.08
N VAL A 30 -7.77 1.61 -6.86
CA VAL A 30 -6.74 2.08 -7.77
C VAL A 30 -6.28 3.45 -7.26
N TYR A 31 -5.00 3.72 -7.23
CA TYR A 31 -4.49 4.99 -6.71
C TYR A 31 -3.30 5.52 -7.53
N THR A 32 -3.11 6.84 -7.47
CA THR A 32 -2.01 7.55 -8.12
C THR A 32 -1.55 8.69 -7.22
N SER A 33 -0.27 8.75 -6.88
CA SER A 33 0.29 9.91 -6.21
C SER A 33 0.31 11.12 -7.15
N HIS A 34 0.13 12.32 -6.62
CA HIS A 34 0.19 13.54 -7.44
C HIS A 34 1.57 13.80 -8.06
N GLU A 35 2.61 13.16 -7.53
CA GLU A 35 3.97 13.18 -8.08
C GLU A 35 4.22 12.13 -9.16
N GLY A 36 3.19 11.35 -9.52
CA GLY A 36 3.26 10.36 -10.60
C GLY A 36 3.94 9.05 -10.20
N MET A 37 3.92 8.72 -8.91
CA MET A 37 4.31 7.40 -8.43
C MET A 37 3.09 6.47 -8.37
N ASP A 38 3.34 5.18 -8.49
CA ASP A 38 2.37 4.11 -8.31
C ASP A 38 2.35 3.55 -6.88
N GLU A 39 3.12 4.13 -5.97
CA GLU A 39 3.07 3.83 -4.54
C GLU A 39 2.30 4.89 -3.76
N LEU A 40 1.63 4.45 -2.69
CA LEU A 40 1.15 5.32 -1.63
C LEU A 40 2.33 5.72 -0.74
N ALA A 41 2.68 7.00 -0.77
CA ALA A 41 3.76 7.53 0.03
C ALA A 41 3.34 8.84 0.72
N PRO A 42 3.89 9.19 1.88
CA PRO A 42 3.59 10.45 2.55
C PRO A 42 4.38 11.62 1.94
N THR A 43 4.32 11.74 0.61
CA THR A 43 4.94 12.83 -0.16
C THR A 43 3.96 13.96 -0.41
N GLY A 44 2.65 13.67 -0.40
CA GLY A 44 1.55 14.60 -0.60
C GLY A 44 0.27 13.88 -0.99
N PRO A 45 -0.70 14.60 -1.59
CA PRO A 45 -1.99 14.03 -1.95
C PRO A 45 -1.91 12.89 -2.95
N VAL A 46 -2.86 11.98 -2.83
CA VAL A 46 -3.05 10.80 -3.69
C VAL A 46 -4.49 10.77 -4.17
N SER A 47 -4.71 10.63 -5.47
CA SER A 47 -6.03 10.33 -6.00
C SER A 47 -6.33 8.85 -5.86
N VAL A 48 -7.51 8.52 -5.32
CA VAL A 48 -7.95 7.14 -5.06
C VAL A 48 -9.29 6.91 -5.75
N TRP A 49 -9.38 5.83 -6.52
CA TRP A 49 -10.61 5.30 -7.11
C TRP A 49 -10.99 4.02 -6.38
N GLU A 50 -11.98 4.14 -5.50
CA GLU A 50 -12.52 3.00 -4.77
C GLU A 50 -13.57 2.27 -5.61
N ILE A 51 -13.45 0.96 -5.69
CA ILE A 51 -14.33 0.07 -6.44
C ILE A 51 -15.13 -0.77 -5.45
N ARG A 52 -16.44 -0.53 -5.39
CA ARG A 52 -17.37 -1.32 -4.56
C ARG A 52 -18.70 -1.53 -5.28
N ASP A 53 -19.20 -2.76 -5.25
CA ASP A 53 -20.49 -3.13 -5.83
C ASP A 53 -20.65 -2.68 -7.31
N GLY A 54 -19.59 -2.81 -8.08
CA GLY A 54 -19.56 -2.41 -9.49
C GLY A 54 -19.51 -0.90 -9.73
N LYS A 55 -19.40 -0.08 -8.67
CA LYS A 55 -19.28 1.38 -8.76
C LYS A 55 -17.85 1.81 -8.49
N VAL A 56 -17.45 2.90 -9.14
CA VAL A 56 -16.17 3.57 -8.90
C VAL A 56 -16.45 4.94 -8.29
N THR A 57 -15.82 5.21 -7.15
CA THR A 57 -15.89 6.52 -6.47
C THR A 57 -14.48 7.10 -6.40
N GLU A 58 -14.29 8.32 -6.92
CA GLU A 58 -13.03 9.05 -6.81
C GLU A 58 -13.02 9.88 -5.53
N SER A 59 -11.88 9.87 -4.85
CA SER A 59 -11.60 10.71 -3.68
C SER A 59 -10.13 11.10 -3.65
N GLU A 60 -9.78 12.04 -2.78
CA GLU A 60 -8.41 12.41 -2.48
C GLU A 60 -8.06 11.95 -1.06
N PHE A 61 -6.84 11.51 -0.87
CA PHE A 61 -6.28 11.06 0.40
C PHE A 61 -4.87 11.62 0.53
N ASP A 62 -4.58 12.30 1.63
CA ASP A 62 -3.23 12.79 1.93
C ASP A 62 -2.72 12.14 3.23
N PRO A 63 -1.77 11.18 3.14
CA PRO A 63 -1.25 10.50 4.33
C PRO A 63 -0.66 11.44 5.37
N THR A 64 -0.17 12.61 4.96
CA THR A 64 0.44 13.60 5.89
C THR A 64 -0.63 14.38 6.67
N VAL A 65 -1.80 14.60 6.07
CA VAL A 65 -2.92 15.34 6.67
C VAL A 65 -3.88 14.37 7.37
N ASP A 66 -4.31 13.34 6.65
CA ASP A 66 -5.38 12.43 7.10
C ASP A 66 -4.90 11.46 8.19
N LEU A 67 -3.60 11.08 8.17
CA LEU A 67 -3.00 10.18 9.16
C LEU A 67 -1.94 10.86 10.05
N GLY A 68 -1.60 12.12 9.77
CA GLY A 68 -0.56 12.85 10.51
C GLY A 68 0.86 12.27 10.32
N LEU A 69 1.10 11.56 9.22
CA LEU A 69 2.41 10.95 8.97
C LEU A 69 3.45 12.02 8.57
N ALA A 70 4.69 11.81 8.99
CA ALA A 70 5.79 12.71 8.62
C ALA A 70 5.97 12.74 7.09
N LYS A 71 6.03 13.95 6.52
CA LYS A 71 6.26 14.11 5.09
C LYS A 71 7.67 13.67 4.73
N ILE A 72 7.79 12.92 3.64
CA ILE A 72 9.07 12.55 3.02
C ILE A 72 9.15 13.06 1.59
N THR A 73 10.30 12.95 0.98
CA THR A 73 10.54 13.30 -0.43
C THR A 73 10.67 12.05 -1.29
N VAL A 74 10.37 12.17 -2.58
CA VAL A 74 10.57 11.07 -3.54
C VAL A 74 12.04 10.61 -3.56
N GLU A 75 12.99 11.53 -3.37
CA GLU A 75 14.43 11.20 -3.33
C GLU A 75 14.79 10.27 -2.17
N GLN A 76 14.10 10.38 -1.03
CA GLN A 76 14.30 9.49 0.12
C GLN A 76 13.79 8.06 -0.12
N LEU A 77 12.95 7.84 -1.14
CA LEU A 77 12.45 6.53 -1.55
C LEU A 77 13.32 5.87 -2.61
N LYS A 78 14.34 6.58 -3.10
CA LYS A 78 15.20 6.07 -4.15
C LYS A 78 15.94 4.83 -3.68
N GLY A 79 15.73 3.73 -4.40
CA GLY A 79 16.45 2.48 -4.19
C GLY A 79 17.85 2.51 -4.78
N GLY A 80 18.50 1.34 -4.77
CA GLY A 80 19.84 1.14 -5.29
C GLY A 80 19.96 -0.20 -6.02
N VAL A 81 21.20 -0.71 -6.05
CA VAL A 81 21.49 -2.06 -6.56
C VAL A 81 20.78 -3.12 -5.70
N PRO A 82 20.59 -4.35 -6.20
CA PRO A 82 19.82 -5.39 -5.51
C PRO A 82 20.18 -5.60 -4.04
N ASP A 83 21.48 -5.60 -3.71
CA ASP A 83 21.92 -5.81 -2.34
C ASP A 83 21.52 -4.68 -1.39
N VAL A 84 21.52 -3.45 -1.88
CA VAL A 84 21.05 -2.28 -1.11
C VAL A 84 19.57 -2.43 -0.81
N ASN A 85 18.76 -2.78 -1.81
CA ASN A 85 17.32 -2.95 -1.65
C ASN A 85 16.98 -4.17 -0.77
N ALA A 86 17.73 -5.26 -0.90
CA ALA A 86 17.57 -6.44 -0.05
C ALA A 86 17.87 -6.15 1.43
N ASN A 87 18.89 -5.34 1.70
CA ASN A 87 19.22 -4.91 3.07
C ASN A 87 18.16 -3.96 3.62
N ALA A 88 17.67 -3.00 2.84
CA ALA A 88 16.55 -2.12 3.23
C ALA A 88 15.29 -2.94 3.56
N PHE A 89 15.00 -3.98 2.78
CA PHE A 89 13.87 -4.87 3.07
C PHE A 89 14.04 -5.66 4.37
N LYS A 90 15.24 -6.18 4.66
CA LYS A 90 15.55 -6.83 5.94
C LYS A 90 15.42 -5.86 7.12
N ASP A 91 15.90 -4.64 6.95
CA ASP A 91 15.77 -3.59 7.97
C ASP A 91 14.32 -3.23 8.22
N PHE A 92 13.49 -3.17 7.17
CA PHE A 92 12.04 -3.00 7.28
C PHE A 92 11.38 -4.14 8.08
N LEU A 93 11.67 -5.41 7.74
CA LEU A 93 11.11 -6.56 8.46
C LEU A 93 11.54 -6.61 9.93
N ALA A 94 12.76 -6.16 10.24
CA ALA A 94 13.27 -6.03 11.60
C ALA A 94 12.68 -4.82 12.37
N GLY A 95 11.70 -4.11 11.81
CA GLY A 95 11.03 -2.97 12.43
C GLY A 95 11.87 -1.69 12.52
N LYS A 96 13.01 -1.61 11.79
CA LYS A 96 13.86 -0.42 11.83
C LYS A 96 13.20 0.78 11.17
N ASP A 97 13.50 1.95 11.70
CA ASP A 97 13.10 3.23 11.12
C ASP A 97 13.98 3.55 9.90
N ILE A 98 13.45 3.28 8.72
CA ILE A 98 14.07 3.58 7.42
C ILE A 98 13.11 4.44 6.58
N PRO A 99 13.61 5.28 5.65
CA PRO A 99 12.77 6.19 4.87
C PRO A 99 11.60 5.53 4.13
N SER A 100 11.79 4.30 3.64
CA SER A 100 10.76 3.55 2.92
C SER A 100 9.75 2.83 3.82
N ARG A 101 9.95 2.80 5.15
CA ARG A 101 9.07 2.08 6.09
C ARG A 101 7.62 2.53 5.98
N THR A 102 7.38 3.83 6.11
CA THR A 102 6.03 4.41 6.07
C THR A 102 5.35 4.12 4.74
N THR A 103 6.08 4.23 3.63
CA THR A 103 5.58 3.90 2.28
C THR A 103 5.19 2.44 2.18
N ALA A 104 6.03 1.50 2.64
CA ALA A 104 5.72 0.08 2.64
C ALA A 104 4.47 -0.24 3.47
N LEU A 105 4.34 0.35 4.66
CA LEU A 105 3.17 0.20 5.53
C LEU A 105 1.89 0.77 4.88
N LEU A 106 1.96 1.92 4.23
CA LEU A 106 0.81 2.50 3.50
C LEU A 106 0.33 1.59 2.35
N ASN A 107 1.26 0.99 1.61
CA ASN A 107 0.89 0.08 0.52
C ASN A 107 0.35 -1.25 1.08
N ALA A 108 0.84 -1.75 2.20
CA ALA A 108 0.23 -2.88 2.91
C ALA A 108 -1.18 -2.52 3.42
N ALA A 109 -1.35 -1.33 3.98
CA ALA A 109 -2.65 -0.81 4.42
C ALA A 109 -3.65 -0.72 3.26
N SER A 110 -3.21 -0.33 2.06
CA SER A 110 -4.09 -0.28 0.89
C SER A 110 -4.68 -1.65 0.53
N ALA A 111 -3.91 -2.72 0.67
CA ALA A 111 -4.39 -4.07 0.46
C ALA A 111 -5.41 -4.50 1.52
N ILE A 112 -5.21 -4.11 2.78
CA ILE A 112 -6.15 -4.37 3.89
C ILE A 112 -7.46 -3.61 3.66
N VAL A 113 -7.39 -2.33 3.26
CA VAL A 113 -8.58 -1.52 2.92
C VAL A 113 -9.32 -2.09 1.72
N ALA A 114 -8.59 -2.54 0.70
CA ALA A 114 -9.17 -3.14 -0.51
C ALA A 114 -9.92 -4.44 -0.22
N ASP A 115 -9.39 -5.28 0.67
CA ASP A 115 -10.04 -6.52 1.12
C ASP A 115 -11.30 -6.22 1.96
N GLY A 116 -11.23 -5.25 2.87
CA GLY A 116 -12.36 -4.75 3.64
C GLY A 116 -12.85 -5.66 4.78
N ASN A 117 -12.21 -6.83 5.00
CA ASN A 117 -12.62 -7.76 6.05
C ASN A 117 -12.07 -7.40 7.44
N LEU A 118 -10.89 -6.76 7.48
CA LEU A 118 -10.18 -6.45 8.73
C LEU A 118 -10.43 -5.03 9.22
N VAL A 119 -10.86 -4.14 8.34
CA VAL A 119 -11.16 -2.74 8.68
C VAL A 119 -12.63 -2.45 8.50
N GLY A 120 -13.18 -1.72 9.45
CA GLY A 120 -14.62 -1.50 9.55
C GLY A 120 -15.20 -0.57 8.49
N ASN A 121 -16.41 -0.09 8.79
CA ASN A 121 -17.08 0.96 8.03
C ASN A 121 -16.54 2.32 8.49
N GLY A 122 -16.43 3.26 7.56
CA GLY A 122 -15.95 4.62 7.84
C GLY A 122 -15.50 5.30 6.57
N THR A 123 -15.03 6.51 6.72
CA THR A 123 -14.37 7.26 5.64
C THR A 123 -13.13 6.51 5.16
N LEU A 124 -12.63 6.86 3.99
CA LEU A 124 -11.38 6.28 3.47
C LEU A 124 -10.23 6.51 4.44
N ALA A 125 -10.11 7.71 5.01
CA ALA A 125 -9.06 8.07 5.97
C ALA A 125 -9.11 7.22 7.25
N GLU A 126 -10.30 7.02 7.84
CA GLU A 126 -10.47 6.19 9.04
C GLU A 126 -10.08 4.73 8.77
N ARG A 127 -10.47 4.18 7.63
CA ARG A 127 -10.09 2.81 7.23
C ARG A 127 -8.59 2.68 6.98
N PHE A 128 -7.95 3.69 6.38
CA PHE A 128 -6.50 3.70 6.22
C PHE A 128 -5.78 3.83 7.56
N ALA A 129 -6.28 4.63 8.50
CA ALA A 129 -5.69 4.74 9.84
C ALA A 129 -5.67 3.40 10.58
N GLU A 130 -6.79 2.68 10.56
CA GLU A 130 -6.92 1.35 11.17
C GLU A 130 -6.01 0.33 10.46
N ALA A 131 -6.04 0.30 9.12
CA ALA A 131 -5.24 -0.62 8.32
C ALA A 131 -3.73 -0.37 8.45
N TYR A 132 -3.30 0.90 8.53
CA TYR A 132 -1.92 1.27 8.74
C TYR A 132 -1.40 0.73 10.08
N LYS A 133 -2.18 0.91 11.15
CA LYS A 133 -1.87 0.37 12.47
C LYS A 133 -1.73 -1.15 12.47
N LEU A 134 -2.64 -1.87 11.80
CA LEU A 134 -2.56 -3.33 11.66
C LEU A 134 -1.31 -3.78 10.89
N ALA A 135 -0.94 -3.05 9.83
CA ALA A 135 0.28 -3.32 9.07
C ALA A 135 1.53 -3.09 9.93
N GLU A 136 1.58 -1.99 10.68
CA GLU A 136 2.67 -1.65 11.58
C GLU A 136 2.83 -2.70 12.69
N GLU A 137 1.74 -3.06 13.39
CA GLU A 137 1.74 -4.11 14.40
C GLU A 137 2.20 -5.46 13.83
N THR A 138 1.86 -5.78 12.59
CA THR A 138 2.28 -7.02 11.93
C THR A 138 3.78 -7.08 11.70
N VAL A 139 4.39 -5.96 11.30
CA VAL A 139 5.84 -5.84 11.13
C VAL A 139 6.54 -5.87 12.48
N ASP A 140 6.12 -5.01 13.41
CA ASP A 140 6.80 -4.81 14.70
C ASP A 140 6.70 -6.05 15.62
N SER A 141 5.68 -6.88 15.45
CA SER A 141 5.57 -8.17 16.15
C SER A 141 6.44 -9.29 15.56
N GLY A 142 7.15 -9.06 14.46
CA GLY A 142 7.96 -10.08 13.76
C GLY A 142 7.15 -11.09 12.92
N LYS A 143 5.81 -10.94 12.84
CA LYS A 143 4.96 -11.86 12.06
C LYS A 143 5.25 -11.79 10.57
N ALA A 144 5.56 -10.59 10.04
CA ALA A 144 5.92 -10.40 8.65
C ALA A 144 7.26 -11.08 8.32
N GLU A 145 8.26 -10.95 9.18
CA GLU A 145 9.56 -11.61 9.05
C GLU A 145 9.42 -13.13 9.06
N ALA A 146 8.71 -13.67 10.05
CA ALA A 146 8.48 -15.12 10.16
C ALA A 146 7.76 -15.70 8.93
N LEU A 147 6.80 -14.97 8.35
CA LEU A 147 6.12 -15.37 7.12
C LEU A 147 7.07 -15.34 5.92
N PHE A 148 7.91 -14.32 5.83
CA PHE A 148 8.91 -14.19 4.76
C PHE A 148 9.91 -15.35 4.80
N ASP A 149 10.43 -15.72 5.97
CA ASP A 149 11.34 -16.84 6.14
C ASP A 149 10.71 -18.16 5.69
N LYS A 150 9.47 -18.42 6.12
CA LYS A 150 8.70 -19.58 5.68
C LYS A 150 8.49 -19.60 4.16
N TRP A 151 8.24 -18.45 3.55
CA TRP A 151 8.11 -18.34 2.10
C TRP A 151 9.41 -18.70 1.39
N ILE A 152 10.55 -18.19 1.86
CA ILE A 152 11.87 -18.51 1.32
C ILE A 152 12.17 -20.02 1.43
N GLU A 153 11.92 -20.65 2.57
CA GLU A 153 12.10 -22.08 2.75
C GLU A 153 11.23 -22.89 1.77
N THR A 154 9.98 -22.50 1.64
CA THR A 154 9.05 -23.14 0.71
C THR A 154 9.51 -23.00 -0.73
N ALA A 155 9.96 -21.83 -1.14
CA ALA A 155 10.50 -21.59 -2.49
C ALA A 155 11.72 -22.47 -2.77
N LYS A 156 12.68 -22.54 -1.84
CA LYS A 156 13.87 -23.40 -1.97
C LYS A 156 13.53 -24.89 -2.07
N SER A 157 12.49 -25.33 -1.37
CA SER A 157 12.03 -26.74 -1.40
C SER A 157 11.36 -27.15 -2.72
N LYS A 158 11.00 -26.17 -3.59
CA LYS A 158 10.34 -26.38 -4.86
C LYS A 158 11.25 -26.15 -6.08
N ALA A 159 12.45 -25.59 -5.85
CA ALA A 159 13.47 -25.37 -6.88
C ALA A 159 14.32 -26.64 -7.10
#